data_4ca679fac3a7be93fb384232879f2405
#
_entry.id   4ca679fac3a7be93fb384232879f2405
#
_cell.length_a   1.000
_cell.length_b   1.000
_cell.length_c   1.000
_cell.angle_alpha   90.00
_cell.angle_beta   90.00
_cell.angle_gamma   90.00
#
_symmetry.space_group_name_H-M   'P 1'
#
loop_
_entity.id
_entity.type
_entity.pdbx_description
1 polymer ?
#
loop_
_entity_poly.entity_id
_entity_poly.type
_entity_poly.pdbx_seq_one_letter_code
_entity_poly.pdbx_strand_id
1 'polypeptide(L)'
;DINYVQIEKVVAGLDKEHNEVFWFYPTANSNENDRYCKFNYRENVWDVGTMDRTAWTDASTFSNNIGAGANNYLYAHELGVDADGEAMHSCIESADMDIGDGDEVMFIDRALPDLSVTGNAKVTFKSRKDALSGFTSKGPFTVNTSTTRINPRVRGRQLVLRVESDAIGDDW
;
A
#
# COMPACT_ATOMS: atom_id res chain seq x y z
N ASP A 1 14.02 -7.13 -13.88
CA ASP A 1 14.87 -8.19 -14.44
C ASP A 1 14.29 -9.55 -14.09
N ILE A 2 14.11 -10.41 -15.09
CA ILE A 2 13.59 -11.79 -14.97
C ILE A 2 14.76 -12.77 -15.08
N ASN A 3 14.71 -13.86 -14.33
CA ASN A 3 15.61 -15.01 -14.51
C ASN A 3 15.15 -15.86 -15.70
N TYR A 4 15.72 -15.64 -16.86
CA TYR A 4 15.37 -16.36 -18.08
C TYR A 4 15.69 -17.87 -18.04
N VAL A 5 16.59 -18.31 -17.14
CA VAL A 5 16.90 -19.73 -16.94
C VAL A 5 15.74 -20.47 -16.27
N GLN A 6 14.92 -19.74 -15.50
CA GLN A 6 13.77 -20.29 -14.76
C GLN A 6 12.43 -19.76 -15.33
N ILE A 7 12.40 -19.38 -16.59
CA ILE A 7 11.22 -18.72 -17.20
C ILE A 7 9.98 -19.64 -17.22
N GLU A 8 10.18 -20.95 -17.23
CA GLU A 8 9.09 -21.94 -17.17
C GLU A 8 8.34 -21.96 -15.84
N LYS A 9 8.87 -21.31 -14.80
CA LYS A 9 8.21 -21.17 -13.50
C LYS A 9 7.23 -19.99 -13.43
N VAL A 10 7.14 -19.19 -14.48
CA VAL A 10 6.18 -18.08 -14.51
C VAL A 10 4.75 -18.63 -14.46
N VAL A 11 3.99 -18.16 -13.49
CA VAL A 11 2.60 -18.56 -13.25
C VAL A 11 1.70 -17.36 -13.38
N ALA A 12 0.57 -17.51 -14.04
CA ALA A 12 -0.48 -16.50 -14.09
C ALA A 12 -1.63 -16.86 -13.15
N GLY A 13 -2.27 -15.85 -12.58
CA GLY A 13 -3.45 -15.96 -11.75
C GLY A 13 -4.45 -14.86 -12.05
N LEU A 14 -5.71 -15.10 -11.73
CA LEU A 14 -6.79 -14.14 -11.90
C LEU A 14 -7.41 -13.84 -10.54
N ASP A 15 -7.59 -12.56 -10.25
CA ASP A 15 -8.46 -12.07 -9.19
C ASP A 15 -9.66 -11.36 -9.81
N LYS A 16 -10.80 -12.06 -9.82
CA LYS A 16 -12.02 -11.56 -10.44
C LYS A 16 -12.71 -10.48 -9.61
N GLU A 17 -12.54 -10.53 -8.30
CA GLU A 17 -13.15 -9.56 -7.38
C GLU A 17 -12.57 -8.17 -7.59
N HIS A 18 -11.25 -8.09 -7.75
CA HIS A 18 -10.52 -6.84 -7.96
C HIS A 18 -10.25 -6.52 -9.44
N ASN A 19 -10.71 -7.38 -10.38
CA ASN A 19 -10.49 -7.22 -11.82
C ASN A 19 -9.00 -7.22 -12.20
N GLU A 20 -8.21 -8.08 -11.57
CA GLU A 20 -6.76 -8.14 -11.71
C GLU A 20 -6.27 -9.45 -12.29
N VAL A 21 -5.25 -9.37 -13.14
CA VAL A 21 -4.48 -10.51 -13.63
C VAL A 21 -3.07 -10.39 -13.09
N PHE A 22 -2.58 -11.45 -12.47
CA PHE A 22 -1.23 -11.54 -11.93
C PHE A 22 -0.33 -12.40 -12.81
N TRP A 23 0.95 -12.05 -12.86
CA TRP A 23 2.02 -12.89 -13.36
C TRP A 23 3.11 -12.93 -12.29
N PHE A 24 3.30 -14.11 -11.71
CA PHE A 24 4.36 -14.36 -10.74
C PHE A 24 5.60 -14.84 -11.49
N TYR A 25 6.75 -14.27 -11.18
CA TYR A 25 7.98 -14.56 -11.90
C TYR A 25 9.22 -14.53 -10.99
N PRO A 26 10.29 -15.29 -11.32
CA PRO A 26 11.56 -15.22 -10.62
C PRO A 26 12.36 -14.00 -11.07
N THR A 27 12.89 -13.22 -10.12
CA THR A 27 13.87 -12.17 -10.45
C THR A 27 15.19 -12.76 -10.84
N ALA A 28 16.09 -11.96 -11.44
CA ALA A 28 17.41 -12.40 -11.92
C ALA A 28 18.25 -13.11 -10.86
N ASN A 29 18.01 -12.86 -9.59
CA ASN A 29 18.75 -13.44 -8.46
C ASN A 29 17.97 -14.53 -7.72
N SER A 30 16.79 -14.92 -8.20
CA SER A 30 15.95 -15.95 -7.60
C SER A 30 15.79 -17.15 -8.51
N ASN A 31 15.72 -18.35 -7.93
CA ASN A 31 15.38 -19.58 -8.63
C ASN A 31 13.90 -19.96 -8.50
N GLU A 32 13.15 -19.24 -7.67
CA GLU A 32 11.71 -19.38 -7.49
C GLU A 32 11.01 -18.03 -7.71
N ASN A 33 9.71 -18.06 -7.96
CA ASN A 33 8.92 -16.84 -8.11
C ASN A 33 8.99 -16.05 -6.80
N ASP A 34 9.44 -14.81 -6.88
CA ASP A 34 9.62 -13.91 -5.74
C ASP A 34 9.00 -12.53 -5.98
N ARG A 35 8.48 -12.30 -7.18
CA ARG A 35 7.80 -11.08 -7.58
C ARG A 35 6.56 -11.34 -8.42
N TYR A 36 5.72 -10.34 -8.46
CA TYR A 36 4.60 -10.29 -9.39
C TYR A 36 4.57 -8.99 -10.17
N CYS A 37 3.93 -9.06 -11.33
CA CYS A 37 3.38 -7.95 -12.06
C CYS A 37 1.89 -8.18 -12.16
N LYS A 38 1.05 -7.17 -11.90
CA LYS A 38 -0.40 -7.29 -12.05
C LYS A 38 -0.95 -6.20 -12.96
N PHE A 39 -2.04 -6.52 -13.60
CA PHE A 39 -2.77 -5.62 -14.46
C PHE A 39 -4.25 -5.57 -14.05
N ASN A 40 -4.71 -4.40 -13.62
CA ASN A 40 -6.14 -4.16 -13.44
C ASN A 40 -6.74 -3.80 -14.80
N TYR A 41 -7.53 -4.75 -15.36
CA TYR A 41 -8.07 -4.59 -16.70
C TYR A 41 -9.28 -3.65 -16.78
N ARG A 42 -9.88 -3.28 -15.65
CA ARG A 42 -10.98 -2.31 -15.59
C ARG A 42 -10.46 -0.88 -15.51
N GLU A 43 -9.45 -0.66 -14.71
CA GLU A 43 -8.83 0.65 -14.50
C GLU A 43 -7.68 0.94 -15.47
N ASN A 44 -7.22 -0.10 -16.19
CA ASN A 44 -6.10 -0.03 -17.13
C ASN A 44 -4.81 0.43 -16.45
N VAL A 45 -4.52 -0.12 -15.27
CA VAL A 45 -3.35 0.20 -14.44
C VAL A 45 -2.47 -1.03 -14.25
N TRP A 46 -1.15 -0.83 -14.31
CA TRP A 46 -0.15 -1.83 -14.00
C TRP A 46 0.44 -1.56 -12.62
N ASP A 47 0.72 -2.64 -11.89
CA ASP A 47 1.39 -2.60 -10.61
C ASP A 47 2.40 -3.74 -10.50
N VAL A 48 3.39 -3.59 -9.61
CA VAL A 48 4.42 -4.59 -9.35
C VAL A 48 4.68 -4.71 -7.86
N GLY A 49 4.95 -5.91 -7.40
CA GLY A 49 5.22 -6.13 -5.99
C GLY A 49 6.04 -7.38 -5.72
N THR A 50 6.23 -7.67 -4.46
CA THR A 50 6.97 -8.82 -3.95
C THR A 50 5.97 -9.84 -3.42
N MET A 51 5.97 -11.05 -3.95
CA MET A 51 5.16 -12.16 -3.48
C MET A 51 5.67 -13.45 -4.12
N ASP A 52 5.89 -14.46 -3.31
CA ASP A 52 6.32 -15.78 -3.77
C ASP A 52 5.09 -16.66 -4.03
N ARG A 53 4.73 -16.83 -5.30
CA ARG A 53 3.66 -17.78 -5.66
C ARG A 53 4.13 -18.68 -6.81
N THR A 54 4.16 -19.98 -6.52
CA THR A 54 4.59 -21.02 -7.46
C THR A 54 3.43 -21.67 -8.18
N ALA A 55 2.22 -21.55 -7.65
CA ALA A 55 0.98 -21.97 -8.28
C ALA A 55 -0.16 -21.08 -7.80
N TRP A 56 -1.22 -21.00 -8.58
CA TRP A 56 -2.39 -20.19 -8.29
C TRP A 56 -3.67 -20.88 -8.74
N THR A 57 -4.71 -20.75 -7.94
CA THR A 57 -6.09 -21.09 -8.36
C THR A 57 -7.03 -19.94 -8.02
N ASP A 58 -7.83 -19.57 -8.99
CA ASP A 58 -8.83 -18.52 -8.84
C ASP A 58 -9.93 -18.93 -7.88
N ALA A 59 -10.59 -17.95 -7.28
CA ALA A 59 -11.79 -18.14 -6.49
C ALA A 59 -12.90 -18.77 -7.35
N SER A 60 -13.18 -20.04 -7.14
CA SER A 60 -14.20 -20.80 -7.84
C SER A 60 -14.87 -21.83 -6.92
N THR A 61 -14.16 -22.86 -6.54
CA THR A 61 -14.58 -23.86 -5.55
C THR A 61 -14.36 -23.34 -4.13
N PHE A 62 -13.31 -22.56 -3.94
CA PHE A 62 -13.04 -21.83 -2.71
C PHE A 62 -13.57 -20.41 -2.84
N SER A 63 -13.96 -19.81 -1.72
CA SER A 63 -14.44 -18.40 -1.69
C SER A 63 -13.33 -17.40 -2.02
N ASN A 64 -12.07 -17.75 -1.76
CA ASN A 64 -10.90 -16.92 -1.96
C ASN A 64 -9.94 -17.53 -2.97
N ASN A 65 -9.11 -16.70 -3.58
CA ASN A 65 -7.98 -17.15 -4.38
C ASN A 65 -6.98 -17.89 -3.49
N ILE A 66 -6.40 -18.98 -3.98
CA ILE A 66 -5.40 -19.76 -3.24
C ILE A 66 -4.10 -19.74 -4.03
N GLY A 67 -3.00 -19.34 -3.39
CA GLY A 67 -1.66 -19.38 -3.93
C GLY A 67 -0.77 -20.35 -3.15
N ALA A 68 0.10 -21.09 -3.84
CA ALA A 68 1.14 -21.88 -3.20
C ALA A 68 2.43 -21.08 -3.09
N GLY A 69 3.00 -20.99 -1.89
CA GLY A 69 4.31 -20.37 -1.66
C GLY A 69 5.47 -21.31 -1.92
N ALA A 70 6.66 -20.75 -2.13
CA ALA A 70 7.91 -21.52 -2.27
C ALA A 70 8.30 -22.26 -0.98
N ASN A 71 7.71 -21.89 0.16
CA ASN A 71 7.89 -22.50 1.47
C ASN A 71 6.99 -23.74 1.73
N ASN A 72 6.28 -24.23 0.71
CA ASN A 72 5.34 -25.36 0.75
C ASN A 72 4.05 -25.12 1.55
N TYR A 73 3.67 -23.86 1.78
CA TYR A 73 2.37 -23.52 2.35
C TYR A 73 1.39 -23.05 1.26
N LEU A 74 0.11 -23.23 1.56
CA LEU A 74 -0.98 -22.66 0.76
C LEU A 74 -1.53 -21.42 1.49
N TYR A 75 -1.69 -20.36 0.74
CA TYR A 75 -2.19 -19.07 1.25
C TYR A 75 -3.53 -18.76 0.63
N ALA A 76 -4.52 -18.46 1.49
CA ALA A 76 -5.75 -17.83 1.04
C ALA A 76 -5.52 -16.33 0.93
N HIS A 77 -5.81 -15.77 -0.25
CA HIS A 77 -5.65 -14.35 -0.51
C HIS A 77 -6.92 -13.59 -0.17
N GLU A 78 -6.79 -12.30 0.09
CA GLU A 78 -7.87 -11.38 0.44
C GLU A 78 -8.66 -11.86 1.67
N LEU A 79 -7.96 -12.37 2.67
CA LEU A 79 -8.52 -12.85 3.91
C LEU A 79 -7.80 -12.21 5.11
N GLY A 80 -8.53 -11.36 5.85
CA GLY A 80 -7.96 -10.62 6.98
C GLY A 80 -7.21 -9.36 6.58
N VAL A 81 -6.45 -8.79 7.53
CA VAL A 81 -5.75 -7.51 7.42
C VAL A 81 -4.27 -7.62 7.78
N ASP A 82 -3.72 -8.81 7.67
CA ASP A 82 -2.29 -9.09 7.88
C ASP A 82 -1.73 -10.00 6.76
N ALA A 83 -0.43 -10.10 6.71
CA ALA A 83 0.29 -10.97 5.77
C ALA A 83 0.79 -12.20 6.50
N ASP A 84 -0.07 -13.20 6.73
CA ASP A 84 0.26 -14.47 7.43
C ASP A 84 0.78 -14.21 8.86
N GLY A 85 0.09 -13.34 9.60
CA GLY A 85 0.46 -12.96 10.96
C GLY A 85 1.55 -11.89 11.05
N GLU A 86 2.02 -11.38 9.93
CA GLU A 86 2.93 -10.24 9.86
C GLU A 86 2.18 -8.95 9.50
N ALA A 87 2.72 -7.80 9.88
CA ALA A 87 2.11 -6.52 9.57
C ALA A 87 2.13 -6.23 8.06
N MET A 88 0.98 -5.90 7.50
CA MET A 88 0.90 -5.32 6.17
C MET A 88 1.19 -3.81 6.26
N HIS A 89 2.39 -3.42 5.78
CA HIS A 89 2.69 -1.99 5.69
C HIS A 89 1.96 -1.37 4.49
N SER A 90 1.02 -0.50 4.77
CA SER A 90 0.31 0.28 3.77
C SER A 90 0.54 1.77 3.97
N CYS A 91 0.67 2.53 2.89
CA CYS A 91 0.77 3.97 2.98
C CYS A 91 0.24 4.66 1.72
N ILE A 92 -0.34 5.84 1.94
CA ILE A 92 -0.63 6.80 0.88
C ILE A 92 -0.02 8.15 1.26
N GLU A 93 0.58 8.81 0.30
CA GLU A 93 1.15 10.13 0.47
C GLU A 93 0.66 11.03 -0.66
N SER A 94 0.10 12.20 -0.31
CA SER A 94 -0.37 13.16 -1.31
C SER A 94 0.79 13.79 -2.05
N ALA A 95 0.51 14.32 -3.23
CA ALA A 95 1.38 15.34 -3.83
C ALA A 95 1.42 16.60 -2.96
N ASP A 96 2.31 17.53 -3.32
CA ASP A 96 2.36 18.85 -2.68
C ASP A 96 1.04 19.58 -2.88
N MET A 97 0.42 19.97 -1.78
CA MET A 97 -0.80 20.78 -1.76
C MET A 97 -0.41 22.23 -1.42
N ASP A 98 -0.91 23.16 -2.19
CA ASP A 98 -0.74 24.59 -1.95
C ASP A 98 -2.05 25.36 -2.15
N ILE A 99 -2.02 26.65 -1.82
CA ILE A 99 -3.13 27.58 -2.04
C ILE A 99 -2.56 28.77 -2.84
N GLY A 100 -3.34 29.25 -3.83
CA GLY A 100 -2.95 30.41 -4.61
C GLY A 100 -1.65 30.23 -5.39
N ASP A 101 -1.54 29.09 -6.09
CA ASP A 101 -0.34 28.72 -6.85
C ASP A 101 0.97 28.74 -6.03
N GLY A 102 0.87 28.45 -4.72
CA GLY A 102 1.99 28.41 -3.81
C GLY A 102 2.44 29.77 -3.27
N ASP A 103 1.71 30.84 -3.52
CA ASP A 103 2.03 32.17 -2.97
C ASP A 103 1.60 32.34 -1.51
N GLU A 104 0.55 31.62 -1.11
CA GLU A 104 -0.02 31.73 0.21
C GLU A 104 0.66 30.78 1.22
N VAL A 105 0.68 31.21 2.47
CA VAL A 105 1.17 30.39 3.59
C VAL A 105 -0.02 29.77 4.30
N MET A 106 -0.14 28.45 4.19
CA MET A 106 -1.14 27.68 4.92
C MET A 106 -0.77 27.48 6.38
N PHE A 107 -1.76 27.50 7.26
CA PHE A 107 -1.62 27.06 8.64
C PHE A 107 -2.74 26.07 8.96
N ILE A 108 -2.37 24.82 9.20
CA ILE A 108 -3.30 23.78 9.66
C ILE A 108 -3.19 23.69 11.18
N ASP A 109 -4.19 24.22 11.86
CA ASP A 109 -4.30 24.14 13.31
C ASP A 109 -4.88 22.80 13.75
N ARG A 110 -5.82 22.28 12.96
CA ARG A 110 -6.63 21.13 13.29
C ARG A 110 -6.96 20.33 12.03
N ALA A 111 -7.03 19.02 12.16
CA ALA A 111 -7.56 18.11 11.16
C ALA A 111 -8.60 17.19 11.80
N LEU A 112 -9.66 16.91 11.06
CA LEU A 112 -10.69 15.95 11.43
C LEU A 112 -10.45 14.70 10.58
N PRO A 113 -10.01 13.59 11.17
CA PRO A 113 -9.85 12.35 10.42
C PRO A 113 -11.23 11.84 9.99
N ASP A 114 -11.39 11.65 8.68
CA ASP A 114 -12.57 11.02 8.09
C ASP A 114 -12.10 9.71 7.44
N LEU A 115 -11.75 8.76 8.30
CA LEU A 115 -11.20 7.47 7.94
C LEU A 115 -12.04 6.36 8.58
N SER A 116 -12.32 5.33 7.80
CA SER A 116 -12.78 4.04 8.34
C SER A 116 -11.53 3.27 8.77
N VAL A 117 -11.36 3.03 10.06
CA VAL A 117 -10.14 2.43 10.62
C VAL A 117 -10.50 1.20 11.45
N THR A 118 -9.78 0.11 11.24
CA THR A 118 -9.70 -1.01 12.18
C THR A 118 -8.32 -0.97 12.82
N GLY A 119 -8.23 -0.98 14.15
CA GLY A 119 -6.96 -0.74 14.83
C GLY A 119 -6.55 0.73 14.80
N ASN A 120 -5.37 1.03 14.27
CA ASN A 120 -4.81 2.37 14.23
C ASN A 120 -4.29 2.73 12.85
N ALA A 121 -4.44 3.98 12.46
CA ALA A 121 -3.70 4.61 11.36
C ALA A 121 -2.76 5.69 11.90
N LYS A 122 -1.69 5.95 11.20
CA LYS A 122 -0.71 6.99 11.52
C LYS A 122 -0.82 8.10 10.48
N VAL A 123 -1.02 9.32 10.94
CA VAL A 123 -1.14 10.49 10.07
C VAL A 123 0.04 11.41 10.29
N THR A 124 0.76 11.72 9.22
CA THR A 124 1.92 12.63 9.25
C THR A 124 1.69 13.79 8.30
N PHE A 125 1.91 14.99 8.80
CA PHE A 125 1.91 16.22 8.01
C PHE A 125 3.35 16.64 7.73
N LYS A 126 3.67 16.86 6.45
CA LYS A 126 4.96 17.41 6.04
C LYS A 126 4.71 18.79 5.46
N SER A 127 5.57 19.75 5.80
CA SER A 127 5.45 21.13 5.28
C SER A 127 6.80 21.66 4.84
N ARG A 128 6.80 22.52 3.84
CA ARG A 128 7.97 23.28 3.42
C ARG A 128 7.61 24.73 3.06
N LYS A 129 8.60 25.59 3.11
CA LYS A 129 8.41 27.04 2.84
C LYS A 129 8.35 27.36 1.35
N ASP A 130 9.05 26.57 0.55
CA ASP A 130 9.15 26.71 -0.90
C ASP A 130 9.60 25.36 -1.51
N ALA A 131 9.52 25.23 -2.82
CA ALA A 131 9.82 24.00 -3.55
C ALA A 131 11.27 23.51 -3.40
N LEU A 132 12.20 24.39 -3.05
CA LEU A 132 13.62 24.05 -2.85
C LEU A 132 13.97 23.71 -1.42
N SER A 133 13.09 24.03 -0.46
CA SER A 133 13.30 23.75 0.96
C SER A 133 12.99 22.29 1.28
N GLY A 134 13.72 21.73 2.24
CA GLY A 134 13.38 20.42 2.80
C GLY A 134 12.09 20.44 3.60
N PHE A 135 11.43 19.27 3.68
CA PHE A 135 10.22 19.10 4.49
C PHE A 135 10.51 19.07 5.98
N THR A 136 9.63 19.71 6.74
CA THR A 136 9.51 19.51 8.19
C THR A 136 8.28 18.67 8.47
N SER A 137 8.43 17.57 9.21
CA SER A 137 7.36 16.65 9.54
C SER A 137 6.77 16.93 10.92
N LYS A 138 5.45 16.76 11.04
CA LYS A 138 4.69 16.75 12.29
C LYS A 138 3.87 15.48 12.36
N GLY A 139 4.03 14.74 13.42
CA GLY A 139 3.47 13.40 13.61
C GLY A 139 4.57 12.35 13.77
N PRO A 140 4.26 11.05 13.60
CA PRO A 140 2.92 10.56 13.30
C PRO A 140 1.92 10.80 14.44
N PHE A 141 0.69 11.12 14.09
CA PHE A 141 -0.45 11.16 15.00
C PHE A 141 -1.23 9.85 14.84
N THR A 142 -1.43 9.14 15.94
CA THR A 142 -2.25 7.93 15.92
C THR A 142 -3.73 8.29 15.83
N VAL A 143 -4.41 7.69 14.87
CA VAL A 143 -5.84 7.85 14.60
C VAL A 143 -6.50 6.48 14.73
N ASN A 144 -7.60 6.40 15.46
CA ASN A 144 -8.44 5.23 15.61
C ASN A 144 -9.92 5.63 15.65
N THR A 145 -10.81 4.67 15.83
CA THR A 145 -12.26 4.89 15.84
C THR A 145 -12.74 5.92 16.87
N SER A 146 -11.95 6.21 17.91
CA SER A 146 -12.28 7.20 18.95
C SER A 146 -11.69 8.59 18.67
N THR A 147 -10.84 8.72 17.66
CA THR A 147 -10.15 9.97 17.36
C THR A 147 -11.06 10.92 16.59
N THR A 148 -11.54 11.95 17.25
CA THR A 148 -12.42 12.96 16.61
C THR A 148 -11.65 14.08 15.94
N ARG A 149 -10.43 14.36 16.39
CA ARG A 149 -9.56 15.41 15.82
C ARG A 149 -8.11 15.22 16.20
N ILE A 150 -7.22 15.78 15.40
CA ILE A 150 -5.80 15.95 15.68
C ILE A 150 -5.41 17.42 15.49
N ASN A 151 -4.37 17.88 16.21
CA ASN A 151 -3.94 19.27 16.17
C ASN A 151 -2.48 19.35 15.71
N PRO A 152 -2.19 19.27 14.42
CA PRO A 152 -0.84 19.21 13.89
C PRO A 152 -0.08 20.53 14.05
N ARG A 153 -0.76 21.69 14.01
CA ARG A 153 -0.18 23.03 14.08
C ARG A 153 1.02 23.18 13.15
N VAL A 154 0.80 22.87 11.88
CA VAL A 154 1.81 22.91 10.84
C VAL A 154 1.62 24.14 9.95
N ARG A 155 2.72 24.75 9.53
CA ARG A 155 2.73 25.92 8.67
C ARG A 155 3.70 25.77 7.53
N GLY A 156 3.28 26.09 6.32
CA GLY A 156 4.12 26.07 5.12
C GLY A 156 3.39 26.60 3.91
N ARG A 157 4.08 26.83 2.83
CA ARG A 157 3.48 27.14 1.52
C ARG A 157 3.03 25.87 0.82
N GLN A 158 3.75 24.79 1.06
CA GLN A 158 3.42 23.46 0.53
C GLN A 158 3.28 22.48 1.67
N LEU A 159 2.26 21.66 1.59
CA LEU A 159 1.91 20.64 2.57
C LEU A 159 1.75 19.29 1.87
N VAL A 160 2.15 18.23 2.56
CA VAL A 160 1.94 16.85 2.16
C VAL A 160 1.30 16.11 3.32
N LEU A 161 0.28 15.34 3.03
CA LEU A 161 -0.38 14.45 3.97
C LEU A 161 0.05 13.02 3.69
N ARG A 162 0.50 12.30 4.72
CA ARG A 162 0.80 10.88 4.67
C ARG A 162 -0.06 10.14 5.68
N VAL A 163 -0.70 9.08 5.23
CA VAL A 163 -1.42 8.12 6.07
C VAL A 163 -0.77 6.76 5.89
N GLU A 164 -0.56 6.03 6.98
CA GLU A 164 0.09 4.73 6.95
C GLU A 164 -0.39 3.82 8.09
N SER A 165 -0.29 2.51 7.90
CA SER A 165 -0.36 1.50 8.95
C SER A 165 0.83 0.55 8.83
N ASP A 166 1.32 0.03 9.98
CA ASP A 166 2.50 -0.82 10.06
C ASP A 166 2.44 -1.84 11.20
N ALA A 167 1.26 -2.05 11.79
CA ALA A 167 1.07 -3.04 12.83
C ALA A 167 0.06 -4.11 12.41
N ILE A 168 0.18 -5.31 13.01
CA ILE A 168 -0.74 -6.41 12.76
C ILE A 168 -2.15 -6.01 13.18
N GLY A 169 -3.13 -6.22 12.32
CA GLY A 169 -4.54 -5.91 12.56
C GLY A 169 -4.92 -4.45 12.34
N ASP A 170 -4.02 -3.61 11.88
CA ASP A 170 -4.31 -2.23 11.46
C ASP A 170 -4.76 -2.19 10.00
N ASP A 171 -5.88 -1.52 9.75
CA ASP A 171 -6.48 -1.31 8.42
C ASP A 171 -7.19 0.04 8.33
N TRP A 172 -7.24 0.67 7.13
CA TRP A 172 -7.86 1.98 6.89
C TRP A 172 -8.21 2.22 5.42
#